data_bb0cbc5d1504dfffaf37d6c0e0eef187
#
_entry.id   bb0cbc5d1504dfffaf37d6c0e0eef187
#
_cell.length_a   1.000
_cell.length_b   1.000
_cell.length_c   1.000
_cell.angle_alpha   90.00
_cell.angle_beta   90.00
_cell.angle_gamma   90.00
#
_symmetry.space_group_name_H-M   'P 1'
#
loop_
_entity.id
_entity.type
_entity.pdbx_description
1 polymer ?
#
loop_
_entity_poly.entity_id
_entity_poly.type
_entity_poly.pdbx_seq_one_letter_code
_entity_poly.pdbx_strand_id
1 'polypeptide(L)' 'FDKYSESACWYAAESGHLDCLRYLHETAKAPWDEEAVRYAHKYNQTDCVQYLLDNDCPLPHGWRYERGELYAS' A
#
# COMPACT_ATOMS: atom_id res chain seq x y z
N PHE A 1 -20.50 -9.52 -1.72
CA PHE A 1 -19.17 -9.31 -2.29
C PHE A 1 -18.85 -7.80 -2.33
N ASP A 2 -17.87 -7.41 -1.57
CA ASP A 2 -17.42 -6.04 -1.55
C ASP A 2 -16.39 -5.82 -2.64
N LYS A 3 -16.73 -4.98 -3.60
CA LYS A 3 -15.81 -4.69 -4.68
C LYS A 3 -14.52 -4.07 -4.20
N TYR A 4 -14.63 -3.19 -3.24
CA TYR A 4 -13.50 -2.37 -2.80
C TYR A 4 -13.31 -2.49 -1.30
N SER A 5 -12.94 -3.69 -0.89
CA SER A 5 -12.59 -3.92 0.50
C SER A 5 -11.09 -3.62 0.70
N GLU A 6 -10.64 -3.69 1.94
CA GLU A 6 -9.23 -3.51 2.23
C GLU A 6 -8.36 -4.49 1.46
N SER A 7 -8.90 -5.68 1.19
CA SER A 7 -8.19 -6.70 0.42
C SER A 7 -7.84 -6.24 -1.00
N ALA A 8 -8.71 -5.42 -1.59
CA ALA A 8 -8.46 -4.94 -2.95
C ALA A 8 -7.17 -4.12 -3.00
N CYS A 9 -6.96 -3.27 -2.01
CA CYS A 9 -5.76 -2.43 -1.97
C CYS A 9 -4.48 -3.24 -1.77
N TRP A 10 -4.46 -4.14 -0.78
CA TRP A 10 -3.24 -4.90 -0.57
C TRP A 10 -2.98 -5.90 -1.70
N TYR A 11 -4.04 -6.40 -2.33
CA TYR A 11 -3.88 -7.29 -3.47
C TYR A 11 -3.23 -6.55 -4.64
N ALA A 12 -3.69 -5.33 -4.90
CA ALA A 12 -3.09 -4.50 -5.94
C ALA A 12 -1.63 -4.20 -5.62
N ALA A 13 -1.35 -3.88 -4.35
CA ALA A 13 0.01 -3.61 -3.91
C ALA A 13 0.90 -4.84 -4.05
N GLU A 14 0.39 -6.00 -3.65
CA GLU A 14 1.11 -7.27 -3.74
C GLU A 14 1.48 -7.58 -5.18
N SER A 15 0.55 -7.36 -6.09
CA SER A 15 0.73 -7.69 -7.50
C SER A 15 1.50 -6.62 -8.27
N GLY A 16 1.77 -5.49 -7.66
CA GLY A 16 2.48 -4.41 -8.33
C GLY A 16 1.64 -3.62 -9.31
N HIS A 17 0.31 -3.68 -9.17
CA HIS A 17 -0.59 -2.94 -10.04
C HIS A 17 -0.79 -1.53 -9.51
N LEU A 18 0.18 -0.66 -9.76
CA LEU A 18 0.12 0.71 -9.26
C LEU A 18 -1.12 1.46 -9.78
N ASP A 19 -1.45 1.28 -11.04
CA ASP A 19 -2.63 1.94 -11.61
C ASP A 19 -3.91 1.54 -10.88
N CYS A 20 -4.04 0.26 -10.56
CA CYS A 20 -5.19 -0.23 -9.80
C CYS A 20 -5.19 0.33 -8.39
N LEU A 21 -4.03 0.37 -7.76
CA LEU A 21 -3.90 0.91 -6.41
C LEU A 21 -4.30 2.38 -6.38
N ARG A 22 -3.85 3.15 -7.35
CA ARG A 22 -4.22 4.56 -7.46
C ARG A 22 -5.72 4.73 -7.67
N TYR A 23 -6.29 3.94 -8.55
CA TYR A 23 -7.73 4.01 -8.80
C TYR A 23 -8.51 3.72 -7.52
N LEU A 24 -8.12 2.67 -6.81
CA LEU A 24 -8.80 2.29 -5.58
C LEU A 24 -8.72 3.39 -4.54
N HIS A 25 -7.56 4.02 -4.42
CA HIS A 25 -7.38 5.07 -3.42
C HIS A 25 -8.02 6.40 -3.83
N GLU A 26 -7.77 6.85 -5.05
CA GLU A 26 -8.16 8.18 -5.47
C GLU A 26 -9.59 8.27 -6.00
N THR A 27 -10.03 7.26 -6.72
CA THR A 27 -11.33 7.28 -7.36
C THR A 27 -12.38 6.52 -6.57
N ALA A 28 -12.11 5.27 -6.25
CA ALA A 28 -13.06 4.44 -5.52
C ALA A 28 -13.06 4.72 -4.03
N LYS A 29 -12.00 5.37 -3.53
CA LYS A 29 -11.86 5.70 -2.11
C LYS A 29 -11.93 4.47 -1.23
N ALA A 30 -11.37 3.37 -1.72
CA ALA A 30 -11.34 2.12 -0.97
C ALA A 30 -10.40 2.27 0.24
N PRO A 31 -10.75 1.67 1.37
CA PRO A 31 -9.88 1.74 2.53
C PRO A 31 -8.61 0.91 2.32
N TRP A 32 -7.53 1.35 2.92
CA TRP A 32 -6.31 0.56 2.94
C TRP A 32 -5.72 0.62 4.36
N ASP A 33 -4.81 -0.30 4.64
CA ASP A 33 -4.16 -0.35 5.95
C ASP A 33 -2.70 -0.77 5.80
N GLU A 34 -2.07 -1.09 6.92
CA GLU A 34 -0.65 -1.46 6.93
C GLU A 34 -0.36 -2.71 6.10
N GLU A 35 -1.35 -3.53 5.84
CA GLU A 35 -1.15 -4.72 5.02
C GLU A 35 -0.73 -4.36 3.60
N ALA A 36 -1.26 -3.26 3.07
CA ALA A 36 -0.88 -2.82 1.73
C ALA A 36 0.63 -2.55 1.65
N VAL A 37 1.16 -1.85 2.64
CA VAL A 37 2.60 -1.57 2.68
C VAL A 37 3.38 -2.86 2.89
N ARG A 38 2.92 -3.70 3.79
CA ARG A 38 3.62 -4.95 4.09
C ARG A 38 3.74 -5.83 2.86
N TYR A 39 2.65 -6.04 2.14
CA TYR A 39 2.67 -6.89 0.97
C TYR A 39 3.45 -6.28 -0.18
N ALA A 40 3.33 -4.97 -0.38
CA ALA A 40 4.11 -4.30 -1.42
C ALA A 40 5.60 -4.45 -1.14
N HIS A 41 6.00 -4.29 0.11
CA HIS A 41 7.40 -4.43 0.50
C HIS A 41 7.87 -5.89 0.37
N LYS A 42 7.02 -6.82 0.78
CA LYS A 42 7.35 -8.25 0.75
C LYS A 42 7.66 -8.72 -0.67
N TYR A 43 6.92 -8.21 -1.64
CA TYR A 43 7.09 -8.62 -3.04
C TYR A 43 7.90 -7.62 -3.86
N ASN A 44 8.60 -6.71 -3.20
CA ASN A 44 9.50 -5.73 -3.83
C ASN A 44 8.78 -4.83 -4.84
N GLN A 45 7.55 -4.47 -4.56
CA GLN A 45 6.80 -3.56 -5.42
C GLN A 45 7.10 -2.13 -5.01
N THR A 46 8.29 -1.66 -5.35
CA THR A 46 8.78 -0.37 -4.88
C THR A 46 7.88 0.80 -5.27
N ASP A 47 7.33 0.78 -6.47
CA ASP A 47 6.43 1.85 -6.92
C ASP A 47 5.20 1.93 -6.04
N CYS A 48 4.63 0.77 -5.70
CA CYS A 48 3.46 0.73 -4.84
C CYS A 48 3.81 1.15 -3.42
N VAL A 49 4.96 0.72 -2.92
CA VAL A 49 5.42 1.12 -1.59
C VAL A 49 5.55 2.64 -1.53
N GLN A 50 6.20 3.22 -2.53
CA GLN A 50 6.39 4.67 -2.55
C GLN A 50 5.06 5.41 -2.60
N TYR A 51 4.14 4.95 -3.43
CA TYR A 51 2.84 5.57 -3.53
C TYR A 51 2.08 5.52 -2.20
N LEU A 52 2.13 4.37 -1.53
CA LEU A 52 1.47 4.21 -0.24
C LEU A 52 2.06 5.16 0.80
N LEU A 53 3.39 5.26 0.84
CA LEU A 53 4.07 6.13 1.80
C LEU A 53 3.79 7.61 1.52
N ASP A 54 3.74 7.98 0.26
CA ASP A 54 3.44 9.36 -0.13
C ASP A 54 2.03 9.78 0.27
N ASN A 55 1.14 8.82 0.45
CA ASN A 55 -0.25 9.09 0.80
C ASN A 55 -0.55 8.77 2.26
N ASP A 56 0.47 8.74 3.10
CA ASP A 56 0.32 8.55 4.56
C ASP A 56 -0.36 7.25 4.93
N CYS A 57 -0.12 6.19 4.16
CA CYS A 57 -0.65 4.88 4.52
C CYS A 57 -0.05 4.43 5.85
N PRO A 58 -0.85 3.86 6.76
CA PRO A 58 -0.30 3.37 8.03
C PRO A 58 0.79 2.34 7.81
N LEU A 59 1.77 2.32 8.69
CA LEU A 59 2.86 1.35 8.62
C LEU A 59 2.60 0.20 9.60
N PRO A 60 3.09 -1.01 9.29
CA PRO A 60 3.04 -2.11 10.25
C PRO A 60 3.76 -1.74 11.55
N HIS A 61 3.39 -2.41 12.62
CA HIS A 61 3.98 -2.14 13.92
C HIS A 61 5.50 -2.29 13.87
N GLY A 62 6.19 -1.30 14.37
CA GLY A 62 7.66 -1.31 14.41
C GLY A 62 8.34 -0.80 13.15
N TRP A 63 7.57 -0.56 12.09
CA TRP A 63 8.12 0.01 10.87
C TRP A 63 8.11 1.53 10.94
N ARG A 64 9.01 2.15 10.20
CA ARG A 64 9.03 3.61 10.12
C ARG A 64 9.53 4.06 8.75
N TYR A 65 9.17 5.27 8.39
CA TYR A 65 9.56 5.86 7.12
C TYR A 65 10.18 7.22 7.43
N GLU A 66 11.45 7.36 7.14
CA GLU A 66 12.21 8.57 7.43
C GLU A 66 13.10 8.93 6.27
N ARG A 67 13.13 10.23 5.94
CA ARG A 67 14.03 10.75 4.92
C ARG A 67 13.93 10.01 3.59
N GLY A 68 12.74 9.63 3.22
CA GLY A 68 12.52 8.92 1.97
C GLY A 68 12.87 7.44 2.01
N GLU A 69 13.19 6.90 3.18
CA GLU A 69 13.54 5.50 3.33
C GLU A 69 12.62 4.79 4.30
N LEU A 70 12.22 3.57 3.91
CA LEU A 70 11.37 2.74 4.74
C LEU A 70 12.23 1.77 5.54
N TYR A 71 12.01 1.75 6.84
CA TYR A 71 12.70 0.83 7.76
C TYR A 71 11.68 -0.19 8.25
N ALA A 72 11.77 -1.39 7.72
CA ALA A 72 10.89 -2.48 8.12
C ALA A 72 11.50 -3.22 9.29
N SER A 73 10.63 -3.63 10.19
CA SER A 73 11.05 -4.35 11.39
C SER A 73 11.13 -5.84 11.14
#